data_cca9fe95cf38d5bc516227412d76f5c2
#
_entry.id   cca9fe95cf38d5bc516227412d76f5c2
#
_cell.length_a   1.000
_cell.length_b   1.000
_cell.length_c   1.000
_cell.angle_alpha   90.00
_cell.angle_beta   90.00
_cell.angle_gamma   90.00
#
_symmetry.space_group_name_H-M   'P 1'
#
loop_
_entity.id
_entity.type
_entity.pdbx_description
1 polymer ?
#
loop_
_entity_poly.entity_id
_entity_poly.type
_entity_poly.pdbx_seq_one_letter_code
_entity_poly.pdbx_strand_id
1 'polypeptide(L)'
;ELKIADTQDELEACFRILHDAYVAAGFMQPDPSGLRVTIYHALPTTTTLCAKWDGQVVGTISMIRKGVFGFPLQSIFNLGQVRAKAGRIAEISALAIDPRFRATGGRILFPLMKFMYEYCRDYFDTRHIVIAVNPNKIEMYESLLFFERLQARVVDNYDFANGAPAVGAALDLEVAREQMRAVYGSKRPRKNLFRYFVETRLPNIRPP
;
A
#
# COMPACT_ATOMS: atom_id res chain seq x y z
N GLU A 1 8.63 6.55 14.03
CA GLU A 1 8.10 5.24 14.44
C GLU A 1 7.16 4.69 13.37
N LEU A 2 7.19 3.37 13.17
CA LEU A 2 6.28 2.64 12.27
C LEU A 2 5.63 1.52 13.10
N LYS A 3 4.32 1.47 13.12
CA LYS A 3 3.56 0.49 13.91
C LYS A 3 2.19 0.18 13.28
N ILE A 4 1.51 -0.83 13.78
CA ILE A 4 0.08 -1.02 13.56
C ILE A 4 -0.65 0.12 14.29
N ALA A 5 -1.63 0.73 13.62
CA ALA A 5 -2.57 1.64 14.28
C ALA A 5 -3.54 0.81 15.13
N ASP A 6 -3.32 0.78 16.43
CA ASP A 6 -4.02 -0.09 17.39
C ASP A 6 -4.84 0.68 18.42
N THR A 7 -4.76 2.01 18.41
CA THR A 7 -5.61 2.89 19.22
C THR A 7 -6.63 3.61 18.35
N GLN A 8 -7.75 4.03 18.96
CA GLN A 8 -8.77 4.80 18.27
C GLN A 8 -8.19 6.08 17.67
N ASP A 9 -7.41 6.83 18.45
CA ASP A 9 -6.81 8.10 18.01
C ASP A 9 -5.89 7.91 16.79
N GLU A 10 -5.11 6.82 16.76
CA GLU A 10 -4.23 6.50 15.63
C GLU A 10 -5.03 6.12 14.38
N LEU A 11 -6.09 5.32 14.54
CA LEU A 11 -6.97 4.97 13.42
C LEU A 11 -7.71 6.19 12.86
N GLU A 12 -8.25 7.05 13.73
CA GLU A 12 -8.89 8.29 13.31
C GLU A 12 -7.90 9.21 12.57
N ALA A 13 -6.68 9.35 13.09
CA ALA A 13 -5.65 10.14 12.43
C ALA A 13 -5.28 9.56 11.05
N CYS A 14 -5.17 8.23 10.92
CA CYS A 14 -4.96 7.56 9.62
C CYS A 14 -6.10 7.87 8.65
N PHE A 15 -7.35 7.73 9.09
CA PHE A 15 -8.52 7.95 8.25
C PHE A 15 -8.73 9.42 7.89
N ARG A 16 -8.28 10.34 8.73
CA ARG A 16 -8.27 11.77 8.44
C ARG A 16 -7.24 12.12 7.35
N ILE A 17 -6.02 11.59 7.45
CA ILE A 17 -5.00 11.76 6.40
C ILE A 17 -5.50 11.19 5.06
N LEU A 18 -6.21 10.06 5.09
CA LEU A 18 -6.83 9.49 3.89
C LEU A 18 -7.91 10.40 3.32
N HIS A 19 -8.83 10.90 4.17
CA HIS A 19 -9.88 11.83 3.77
C HIS A 19 -9.28 13.03 3.05
N ASP A 20 -8.35 13.72 3.69
CA ASP A 20 -7.76 14.93 3.16
C ASP A 20 -6.99 14.69 1.86
N ALA A 21 -6.27 13.55 1.76
CA ALA A 21 -5.56 13.17 0.56
C ALA A 21 -6.49 12.84 -0.60
N TYR A 22 -7.61 12.16 -0.33
CA TYR A 22 -8.59 11.75 -1.35
C TYR A 22 -9.44 12.93 -1.82
N VAL A 23 -9.85 13.81 -0.90
CA VAL A 23 -10.56 15.07 -1.26
C VAL A 23 -9.66 15.95 -2.12
N ALA A 24 -8.41 16.16 -1.71
CA ALA A 24 -7.46 16.97 -2.47
C ALA A 24 -7.13 16.39 -3.87
N ALA A 25 -7.24 15.07 -4.04
CA ALA A 25 -7.05 14.40 -5.32
C ALA A 25 -8.33 14.25 -6.16
N GLY A 26 -9.48 14.67 -5.64
CA GLY A 26 -10.79 14.49 -6.28
C GLY A 26 -11.33 13.06 -6.24
N PHE A 27 -10.77 12.21 -5.39
CA PHE A 27 -11.14 10.79 -5.26
C PHE A 27 -12.30 10.56 -4.29
N MET A 28 -12.78 11.57 -3.62
CA MET A 28 -14.00 11.57 -2.82
C MET A 28 -14.52 12.99 -2.63
N GLN A 29 -15.80 13.12 -2.36
CA GLN A 29 -16.37 14.36 -1.83
C GLN A 29 -16.02 14.50 -0.35
N PRO A 30 -15.90 15.75 0.16
CA PRO A 30 -15.70 15.96 1.59
C PRO A 30 -16.81 15.29 2.41
N ASP A 31 -16.40 14.51 3.43
CA ASP A 31 -17.33 13.92 4.39
C ASP A 31 -17.37 14.78 5.66
N PRO A 32 -18.56 15.05 6.24
CA PRO A 32 -18.69 15.86 7.46
C PRO A 32 -17.88 15.34 8.65
N SER A 33 -17.63 14.03 8.73
CA SER A 33 -16.78 13.44 9.79
C SER A 33 -15.30 13.79 9.60
N GLY A 34 -14.88 14.22 8.41
CA GLY A 34 -13.48 14.39 8.04
C GLY A 34 -12.69 13.08 8.03
N LEU A 35 -13.36 11.94 7.92
CA LEU A 35 -12.74 10.62 7.92
C LEU A 35 -13.07 9.86 6.63
N ARG A 36 -12.09 9.12 6.11
CA ARG A 36 -12.33 8.15 5.06
C ARG A 36 -12.27 6.73 5.63
N VAL A 37 -13.43 6.15 5.86
CA VAL A 37 -13.57 4.76 6.29
C VAL A 37 -14.39 4.01 5.25
N THR A 38 -13.97 2.79 4.93
CA THR A 38 -14.71 1.87 4.07
C THR A 38 -15.12 0.63 4.86
N ILE A 39 -16.04 -0.16 4.33
CA ILE A 39 -16.46 -1.42 4.94
C ILE A 39 -15.26 -2.35 5.21
N TYR A 40 -14.23 -2.28 4.38
CA TYR A 40 -13.02 -3.10 4.56
C TYR A 40 -12.24 -2.74 5.82
N HIS A 41 -12.22 -1.45 6.22
CA HIS A 41 -11.54 -1.02 7.46
C HIS A 41 -12.23 -1.53 8.73
N ALA A 42 -13.52 -1.87 8.66
CA ALA A 42 -14.27 -2.46 9.77
C ALA A 42 -14.05 -3.98 9.92
N LEU A 43 -13.34 -4.62 8.98
CA LEU A 43 -13.15 -6.07 9.01
C LEU A 43 -11.85 -6.45 9.74
N PRO A 44 -11.86 -7.56 10.50
CA PRO A 44 -10.66 -8.08 11.18
C PRO A 44 -9.59 -8.59 10.18
N THR A 45 -9.93 -8.68 8.90
CA THR A 45 -9.01 -9.02 7.82
C THR A 45 -8.21 -7.83 7.30
N THR A 46 -8.48 -6.62 7.78
CA THR A 46 -7.74 -5.42 7.43
C THR A 46 -6.83 -5.01 8.58
N THR A 47 -5.59 -4.66 8.24
CA THR A 47 -4.64 -4.08 9.18
C THR A 47 -4.16 -2.75 8.62
N THR A 48 -4.31 -1.70 9.40
CA THR A 48 -3.81 -0.36 9.08
C THR A 48 -2.49 -0.13 9.79
N LEU A 49 -1.46 0.21 9.04
CA LEU A 49 -0.15 0.60 9.54
C LEU A 49 -0.03 2.12 9.51
N CYS A 50 0.65 2.69 10.50
CA CYS A 50 0.91 4.12 10.55
C CYS A 50 2.39 4.45 10.71
N ALA A 51 2.77 5.57 10.13
CA ALA A 51 4.04 6.24 10.39
C ALA A 51 3.79 7.41 11.33
N LYS A 52 4.58 7.51 12.41
CA LYS A 52 4.50 8.60 13.39
C LYS A 52 5.79 9.41 13.39
N TRP A 53 5.64 10.72 13.45
CA TRP A 53 6.71 11.70 13.63
C TRP A 53 6.35 12.61 14.81
N ASP A 54 7.23 12.71 15.79
CA ASP A 54 6.99 13.45 17.04
C ASP A 54 5.62 13.12 17.69
N GLY A 55 5.30 11.83 17.75
CA GLY A 55 4.05 11.32 18.32
C GLY A 55 2.81 11.47 17.43
N GLN A 56 2.87 12.24 16.34
CA GLN A 56 1.75 12.44 15.43
C GLN A 56 1.78 11.44 14.26
N VAL A 57 0.62 10.94 13.86
CA VAL A 57 0.50 10.14 12.63
C VAL A 57 0.70 11.06 11.41
N VAL A 58 1.63 10.67 10.54
CA VAL A 58 2.00 11.44 9.34
C VAL A 58 1.88 10.63 8.04
N GLY A 59 1.52 9.37 8.16
CA GLY A 59 1.29 8.51 6.99
C GLY A 59 0.57 7.22 7.38
N THR A 60 -0.14 6.64 6.44
CA THR A 60 -0.92 5.42 6.60
C THR A 60 -0.83 4.52 5.38
N ILE A 61 -0.99 3.23 5.56
CA ILE A 61 -1.14 2.21 4.52
C ILE A 61 -1.92 1.03 5.11
N SER A 62 -2.81 0.43 4.35
CA SER A 62 -3.61 -0.70 4.81
C SER A 62 -3.36 -1.95 4.00
N MET A 63 -3.32 -3.09 4.68
CA MET A 63 -3.33 -4.42 4.12
C MET A 63 -4.72 -5.02 4.30
N ILE A 64 -5.34 -5.42 3.19
CA ILE A 64 -6.63 -6.12 3.19
C ILE A 64 -6.36 -7.56 2.77
N ARG A 65 -6.63 -8.50 3.68
CA ARG A 65 -6.56 -9.94 3.43
C ARG A 65 -7.92 -10.43 2.91
N LYS A 66 -7.93 -11.59 2.29
CA LYS A 66 -9.18 -12.20 1.82
C LYS A 66 -10.19 -12.32 2.96
N GLY A 67 -11.30 -11.62 2.81
CA GLY A 67 -12.44 -11.64 3.71
C GLY A 67 -13.72 -11.99 2.97
N VAL A 68 -14.86 -11.81 3.66
CA VAL A 68 -16.20 -12.13 3.13
C VAL A 68 -16.58 -11.32 1.89
N PHE A 69 -16.05 -10.11 1.75
CA PHE A 69 -16.31 -9.23 0.60
C PHE A 69 -15.22 -9.30 -0.48
N GLY A 70 -14.24 -10.20 -0.33
CA GLY A 70 -13.09 -10.24 -1.23
C GLY A 70 -12.17 -9.03 -1.06
N PHE A 71 -11.70 -8.48 -2.19
CA PHE A 71 -10.83 -7.31 -2.24
C PHE A 71 -11.54 -6.13 -2.93
N PRO A 72 -11.33 -4.87 -2.48
CA PRO A 72 -11.91 -3.67 -3.12
C PRO A 72 -11.70 -3.64 -4.63
N LEU A 73 -10.48 -3.90 -5.09
CA LEU A 73 -10.12 -3.83 -6.52
C LEU A 73 -10.87 -4.85 -7.40
N GLN A 74 -11.46 -5.92 -6.81
CA GLN A 74 -12.21 -6.91 -7.55
C GLN A 74 -13.54 -6.39 -8.13
N SER A 75 -13.98 -5.22 -7.70
CA SER A 75 -15.13 -4.53 -8.32
C SER A 75 -14.87 -4.20 -9.79
N ILE A 76 -13.59 -4.01 -10.17
CA ILE A 76 -13.20 -3.59 -11.53
C ILE A 76 -12.07 -4.42 -12.14
N PHE A 77 -11.34 -5.25 -11.37
CA PHE A 77 -10.24 -6.08 -11.87
C PHE A 77 -10.45 -7.57 -11.60
N ASN A 78 -10.12 -8.39 -12.59
CA ASN A 78 -10.16 -9.84 -12.44
C ASN A 78 -8.82 -10.36 -11.89
N LEU A 79 -8.87 -11.08 -10.77
CA LEU A 79 -7.71 -11.72 -10.15
C LEU A 79 -7.49 -13.17 -10.56
N GLY A 80 -8.17 -13.67 -11.61
CA GLY A 80 -8.07 -15.07 -12.03
C GLY A 80 -6.63 -15.53 -12.26
N GLN A 81 -5.83 -14.73 -12.95
CA GLN A 81 -4.42 -15.06 -13.24
C GLN A 81 -3.55 -15.06 -11.97
N VAL A 82 -3.81 -14.18 -11.02
CA VAL A 82 -3.08 -14.15 -9.73
C VAL A 82 -3.49 -15.36 -8.89
N ARG A 83 -4.78 -15.68 -8.84
CA ARG A 83 -5.32 -16.84 -8.10
C ARG A 83 -4.88 -18.19 -8.67
N ALA A 84 -4.58 -18.26 -9.95
CA ALA A 84 -4.04 -19.46 -10.57
C ALA A 84 -2.60 -19.79 -10.12
N LYS A 85 -1.89 -18.79 -9.59
CA LYS A 85 -0.58 -18.98 -8.97
C LYS A 85 -0.76 -19.38 -7.49
N ALA A 86 0.11 -20.25 -7.00
CA ALA A 86 0.07 -20.65 -5.59
C ALA A 86 0.41 -19.48 -4.67
N GLY A 87 -0.17 -19.48 -3.45
CA GLY A 87 0.14 -18.53 -2.40
C GLY A 87 -0.99 -17.59 -2.04
N ARG A 88 -0.83 -16.91 -0.90
CA ARG A 88 -1.81 -15.97 -0.37
C ARG A 88 -1.74 -14.64 -1.08
N ILE A 89 -2.90 -14.00 -1.24
CA ILE A 89 -3.04 -12.67 -1.85
C ILE A 89 -3.45 -11.68 -0.78
N ALA A 90 -2.87 -10.48 -0.81
CA ALA A 90 -3.34 -9.33 -0.06
C ALA A 90 -3.47 -8.12 -0.98
N GLU A 91 -4.49 -7.29 -0.79
CA GLU A 91 -4.57 -5.97 -1.41
C GLU A 91 -3.93 -4.94 -0.50
N ILE A 92 -3.01 -4.15 -1.06
CA ILE A 92 -2.45 -2.99 -0.39
C ILE A 92 -3.17 -1.76 -0.89
N SER A 93 -3.72 -1.02 0.04
CA SER A 93 -4.63 0.08 -0.21
C SER A 93 -4.39 1.23 0.77
N ALA A 94 -5.14 2.32 0.60
CA ALA A 94 -5.19 3.39 1.58
C ALA A 94 -3.83 4.00 1.94
N LEU A 95 -2.89 4.03 0.97
CA LEU A 95 -1.61 4.70 1.14
C LEU A 95 -1.80 6.20 1.02
N ALA A 96 -1.55 6.91 2.11
CA ALA A 96 -1.52 8.37 2.13
C ALA A 96 -0.45 8.91 3.08
N ILE A 97 0.09 10.07 2.75
CA ILE A 97 1.09 10.79 3.53
C ILE A 97 0.61 12.22 3.71
N ASP A 98 0.74 12.73 4.94
CA ASP A 98 0.47 14.11 5.26
C ASP A 98 1.20 15.04 4.28
N PRO A 99 0.52 16.03 3.66
CA PRO A 99 1.12 16.93 2.69
C PRO A 99 2.42 17.57 3.14
N ARG A 100 2.55 17.87 4.42
CA ARG A 100 3.77 18.47 5.02
C ARG A 100 5.00 17.60 4.87
N PHE A 101 4.83 16.28 4.71
CA PHE A 101 5.90 15.28 4.62
C PHE A 101 6.08 14.69 3.21
N ARG A 102 5.25 15.07 2.22
CA ARG A 102 5.34 14.52 0.85
C ARG A 102 6.64 14.90 0.14
N ALA A 103 7.12 16.12 0.35
CA ALA A 103 8.34 16.63 -0.30
C ALA A 103 9.66 16.19 0.39
N THR A 104 9.60 15.22 1.31
CA THR A 104 10.77 14.79 2.10
C THR A 104 11.65 13.74 1.41
N GLY A 105 11.55 13.56 0.10
CA GLY A 105 12.34 12.57 -0.63
C GLY A 105 12.03 11.12 -0.25
N GLY A 106 10.78 10.84 0.12
CA GLY A 106 10.34 9.48 0.44
C GLY A 106 10.64 9.02 1.87
N ARG A 107 11.05 9.93 2.78
CA ARG A 107 11.40 9.59 4.17
C ARG A 107 10.27 8.96 4.98
N ILE A 108 9.02 9.15 4.59
CA ILE A 108 7.86 8.47 5.18
C ILE A 108 7.40 7.33 4.28
N LEU A 109 7.35 7.56 2.97
CA LEU A 109 6.83 6.60 2.00
C LEU A 109 7.60 5.28 2.02
N PHE A 110 8.91 5.32 1.79
CA PHE A 110 9.71 4.09 1.68
C PHE A 110 9.76 3.26 2.97
N PRO A 111 9.95 3.84 4.17
CA PRO A 111 9.85 3.08 5.41
C PRO A 111 8.47 2.46 5.63
N LEU A 112 7.39 3.16 5.29
CA LEU A 112 6.03 2.65 5.42
C LEU A 112 5.78 1.47 4.46
N MET A 113 6.22 1.60 3.20
CA MET A 113 6.16 0.51 2.21
C MET A 113 7.02 -0.69 2.62
N LYS A 114 8.21 -0.45 3.19
CA LYS A 114 9.06 -1.52 3.71
C LYS A 114 8.39 -2.26 4.85
N PHE A 115 7.81 -1.54 5.80
CA PHE A 115 7.08 -2.16 6.91
C PHE A 115 5.92 -3.00 6.38
N MET A 116 5.16 -2.51 5.42
CA MET A 116 4.08 -3.26 4.78
C MET A 116 4.61 -4.53 4.10
N TYR A 117 5.73 -4.46 3.39
CA TYR A 117 6.36 -5.61 2.75
C TYR A 117 6.75 -6.69 3.80
N GLU A 118 7.43 -6.29 4.89
CA GLU A 118 7.81 -7.19 5.98
C GLU A 118 6.57 -7.78 6.66
N TYR A 119 5.56 -6.95 6.91
CA TYR A 119 4.31 -7.38 7.54
C TYR A 119 3.57 -8.42 6.70
N CYS A 120 3.45 -8.19 5.39
CA CYS A 120 2.83 -9.15 4.46
C CYS A 120 3.57 -10.49 4.44
N ARG A 121 4.90 -10.44 4.32
CA ARG A 121 5.73 -11.63 4.16
C ARG A 121 5.88 -12.41 5.45
N ASP A 122 6.26 -11.73 6.53
CA ASP A 122 6.75 -12.39 7.74
C ASP A 122 5.61 -12.81 8.68
N TYR A 123 4.45 -12.12 8.64
CA TYR A 123 3.33 -12.42 9.53
C TYR A 123 2.15 -13.11 8.84
N PHE A 124 1.99 -12.94 7.53
CA PHE A 124 0.83 -13.49 6.82
C PHE A 124 1.18 -14.41 5.67
N ASP A 125 2.45 -14.71 5.46
CA ASP A 125 2.90 -15.59 4.38
C ASP A 125 2.26 -15.19 3.04
N THR A 126 2.19 -13.87 2.79
CA THR A 126 1.63 -13.31 1.57
C THR A 126 2.61 -13.55 0.43
N ARG A 127 2.13 -14.17 -0.64
CA ARG A 127 2.90 -14.38 -1.86
C ARG A 127 2.65 -13.27 -2.89
N HIS A 128 1.40 -12.85 -3.03
CA HIS A 128 1.01 -11.87 -4.03
C HIS A 128 0.41 -10.63 -3.39
N ILE A 129 0.96 -9.48 -3.72
CA ILE A 129 0.36 -8.18 -3.40
C ILE A 129 -0.36 -7.68 -4.64
N VAL A 130 -1.59 -7.18 -4.46
CA VAL A 130 -2.35 -6.51 -5.52
C VAL A 130 -2.68 -5.08 -5.10
N ILE A 131 -2.70 -4.18 -6.07
CA ILE A 131 -2.98 -2.76 -5.87
C ILE A 131 -3.91 -2.24 -6.96
N ALA A 132 -4.72 -1.22 -6.63
CA ALA A 132 -5.38 -0.36 -7.59
C ALA A 132 -4.91 1.08 -7.36
N VAL A 133 -4.31 1.68 -8.36
CA VAL A 133 -3.69 3.00 -8.25
C VAL A 133 -4.11 3.91 -9.41
N ASN A 134 -4.06 5.22 -9.17
CA ASN A 134 -4.26 6.18 -10.25
C ASN A 134 -3.18 6.00 -11.33
N PRO A 135 -3.53 6.13 -12.65
CA PRO A 135 -2.59 5.98 -13.75
C PRO A 135 -1.30 6.81 -13.62
N ASN A 136 -1.38 7.99 -13.00
CA ASN A 136 -0.21 8.85 -12.77
C ASN A 136 0.81 8.28 -11.76
N LYS A 137 0.48 7.19 -11.08
CA LYS A 137 1.35 6.59 -10.05
C LYS A 137 1.91 5.23 -10.45
N ILE A 138 1.34 4.59 -11.46
CA ILE A 138 1.69 3.21 -11.82
C ILE A 138 3.15 3.06 -12.24
N GLU A 139 3.73 4.05 -12.92
CA GLU A 139 5.11 3.99 -13.40
C GLU A 139 6.12 3.74 -12.26
N MET A 140 5.91 4.36 -11.09
CA MET A 140 6.77 4.12 -9.92
C MET A 140 6.70 2.65 -9.47
N TYR A 141 5.51 2.07 -9.45
CA TYR A 141 5.32 0.67 -9.03
C TYR A 141 5.91 -0.30 -10.04
N GLU A 142 5.75 -0.05 -11.33
CA GLU A 142 6.31 -0.87 -12.41
C GLU A 142 7.83 -0.76 -12.46
N SER A 143 8.37 0.47 -12.51
CA SER A 143 9.80 0.70 -12.78
C SER A 143 10.71 0.44 -11.58
N LEU A 144 10.23 0.69 -10.35
CA LEU A 144 11.03 0.54 -9.13
C LEU A 144 10.76 -0.73 -8.36
N LEU A 145 9.53 -1.23 -8.38
CA LEU A 145 9.06 -2.31 -7.52
C LEU A 145 8.63 -3.56 -8.29
N PHE A 146 8.68 -3.52 -9.62
CA PHE A 146 8.38 -4.65 -10.51
C PHE A 146 6.94 -5.16 -10.43
N PHE A 147 5.97 -4.27 -10.16
CA PHE A 147 4.57 -4.62 -10.30
C PHE A 147 4.21 -4.85 -11.78
N GLU A 148 3.42 -5.86 -12.04
CA GLU A 148 2.89 -6.20 -13.36
C GLU A 148 1.41 -5.80 -13.42
N ARG A 149 0.98 -5.17 -14.52
CA ARG A 149 -0.43 -4.82 -14.69
C ARG A 149 -1.30 -6.06 -14.77
N LEU A 150 -2.44 -6.03 -14.11
CA LEU A 150 -3.47 -7.07 -14.22
C LEU A 150 -4.12 -7.08 -15.60
N GLN A 151 -4.16 -5.93 -16.25
CA GLN A 151 -4.63 -5.75 -17.63
C GLN A 151 -4.01 -4.51 -18.26
N ALA A 152 -3.93 -4.49 -19.60
CA ALA A 152 -3.31 -3.39 -20.33
C ALA A 152 -4.10 -2.07 -20.26
N ARG A 153 -5.42 -2.15 -20.09
CA ARG A 153 -6.29 -0.97 -20.10
C ARG A 153 -6.42 -0.35 -18.72
N VAL A 154 -6.45 0.97 -18.71
CA VAL A 154 -6.95 1.76 -17.58
C VAL A 154 -8.46 1.50 -17.47
N VAL A 155 -8.96 1.33 -16.26
CA VAL A 155 -10.38 1.18 -16.00
C VAL A 155 -10.91 2.50 -15.42
N ASP A 156 -11.93 3.02 -16.05
CA ASP A 156 -12.68 4.18 -15.55
C ASP A 156 -13.72 3.74 -14.51
N ASN A 157 -14.21 4.70 -13.72
CA ASN A 157 -15.27 4.50 -12.74
C ASN A 157 -14.93 3.53 -11.59
N TYR A 158 -13.76 3.74 -10.98
CA TYR A 158 -13.44 3.02 -9.74
C TYR A 158 -14.20 3.66 -8.56
N ASP A 159 -15.24 2.98 -8.07
CA ASP A 159 -16.15 3.51 -7.03
C ASP A 159 -15.42 3.91 -5.74
N PHE A 160 -14.38 3.15 -5.35
CA PHE A 160 -13.57 3.48 -4.17
C PHE A 160 -12.70 4.73 -4.34
N ALA A 161 -12.70 5.34 -5.53
CA ALA A 161 -12.00 6.58 -5.84
C ALA A 161 -12.92 7.58 -6.57
N ASN A 162 -14.21 7.62 -6.22
CA ASN A 162 -15.20 8.55 -6.78
C ASN A 162 -15.24 8.54 -8.33
N GLY A 163 -15.19 7.36 -8.90
CA GLY A 163 -15.18 7.18 -10.35
C GLY A 163 -13.86 7.51 -11.05
N ALA A 164 -12.79 7.81 -10.31
CA ALA A 164 -11.50 8.11 -10.92
C ALA A 164 -10.92 6.89 -11.66
N PRO A 165 -10.13 7.12 -12.73
CA PRO A 165 -9.48 6.03 -13.45
C PRO A 165 -8.47 5.30 -12.57
N ALA A 166 -8.38 3.96 -12.76
CA ALA A 166 -7.49 3.10 -12.01
C ALA A 166 -6.72 2.12 -12.91
N VAL A 167 -5.53 1.77 -12.48
CA VAL A 167 -4.72 0.67 -13.01
C VAL A 167 -4.57 -0.36 -11.91
N GLY A 168 -4.96 -1.60 -12.20
CA GLY A 168 -4.72 -2.73 -11.33
C GLY A 168 -3.35 -3.34 -11.61
N ALA A 169 -2.60 -3.66 -10.56
CA ALA A 169 -1.32 -4.34 -10.71
C ALA A 169 -1.10 -5.37 -9.60
N ALA A 170 -0.24 -6.34 -9.87
CA ALA A 170 0.13 -7.41 -8.96
C ALA A 170 1.65 -7.51 -8.83
N LEU A 171 2.11 -7.95 -7.67
CA LEU A 171 3.50 -8.23 -7.37
C LEU A 171 3.61 -9.63 -6.77
N ASP A 172 4.38 -10.49 -7.40
CA ASP A 172 4.83 -11.75 -6.80
C ASP A 172 6.08 -11.46 -5.97
N LEU A 173 5.99 -11.61 -4.66
CA LEU A 173 7.05 -11.20 -3.73
C LEU A 173 8.35 -11.99 -3.89
N GLU A 174 8.31 -13.27 -4.32
CA GLU A 174 9.52 -14.04 -4.56
C GLU A 174 10.17 -13.63 -5.88
N VAL A 175 9.38 -13.52 -6.94
CA VAL A 175 9.87 -13.05 -8.25
C VAL A 175 10.45 -11.65 -8.14
N ALA A 176 9.74 -10.73 -7.47
CA ALA A 176 10.20 -9.37 -7.23
C ALA A 176 11.51 -9.32 -6.44
N ARG A 177 11.68 -10.20 -5.45
CA ARG A 177 12.93 -10.31 -4.67
C ARG A 177 14.12 -10.68 -5.57
N GLU A 178 13.94 -11.62 -6.48
CA GLU A 178 14.98 -12.02 -7.43
C GLU A 178 15.28 -10.90 -8.44
N GLN A 179 14.26 -10.26 -9.00
CA GLN A 179 14.40 -9.12 -9.88
C GLN A 179 15.09 -7.94 -9.19
N MET A 180 14.71 -7.61 -7.95
CA MET A 180 15.37 -6.59 -7.15
C MET A 180 16.85 -6.92 -6.92
N ARG A 181 17.19 -8.18 -6.64
CA ARG A 181 18.58 -8.62 -6.49
C ARG A 181 19.35 -8.42 -7.78
N ALA A 182 18.80 -8.83 -8.90
CA ALA A 182 19.45 -8.70 -10.22
C ALA A 182 19.69 -7.24 -10.61
N VAL A 183 18.71 -6.36 -10.40
CA VAL A 183 18.78 -4.96 -10.85
C VAL A 183 19.51 -4.07 -9.85
N TYR A 184 19.32 -4.28 -8.55
CA TYR A 184 19.81 -3.36 -7.51
C TYR A 184 20.95 -3.94 -6.67
N GLY A 185 21.18 -5.26 -6.66
CA GLY A 185 22.12 -5.92 -5.75
C GLY A 185 23.56 -5.40 -5.82
N SER A 186 24.00 -4.99 -7.01
CA SER A 186 25.33 -4.41 -7.24
C SER A 186 25.40 -2.88 -7.12
N LYS A 187 24.26 -2.21 -6.86
CA LYS A 187 24.22 -0.74 -6.76
C LYS A 187 24.80 -0.24 -5.45
N ARG A 188 25.28 1.02 -5.46
CA ARG A 188 25.72 1.69 -4.23
C ARG A 188 24.62 1.70 -3.17
N PRO A 189 24.94 1.66 -1.86
CA PRO A 189 23.95 1.50 -0.79
C PRO A 189 22.74 2.44 -0.88
N ARG A 190 22.94 3.70 -1.24
CA ARG A 190 21.87 4.71 -1.38
C ARG A 190 20.91 4.46 -2.56
N LYS A 191 21.29 3.59 -3.50
CA LYS A 191 20.49 3.23 -4.70
C LYS A 191 20.12 1.75 -4.73
N ASN A 192 20.44 1.02 -3.69
CA ASN A 192 20.22 -0.42 -3.60
C ASN A 192 18.88 -0.71 -2.90
N LEU A 193 17.81 -0.77 -3.69
CA LEU A 193 16.48 -1.09 -3.17
C LEU A 193 16.39 -2.55 -2.68
N PHE A 194 17.15 -3.48 -3.26
CA PHE A 194 17.22 -4.85 -2.75
C PHE A 194 17.73 -4.87 -1.32
N ARG A 195 18.87 -4.22 -1.07
CA ARG A 195 19.41 -4.09 0.29
C ARG A 195 18.41 -3.45 1.23
N TYR A 196 17.77 -2.35 0.78
CA TYR A 196 16.82 -1.60 1.58
C TYR A 196 15.61 -2.46 1.97
N PHE A 197 14.91 -3.05 1.00
CA PHE A 197 13.67 -3.79 1.27
C PHE A 197 13.90 -5.16 1.87
N VAL A 198 14.98 -5.87 1.48
CA VAL A 198 15.16 -7.30 1.79
C VAL A 198 16.16 -7.55 2.90
N GLU A 199 17.29 -6.83 2.93
CA GLU A 199 18.40 -7.15 3.83
C GLU A 199 18.46 -6.25 5.07
N THR A 200 18.11 -4.96 4.93
CA THR A 200 18.21 -4.01 6.04
C THR A 200 16.99 -4.15 6.96
N ARG A 201 17.20 -4.15 8.26
CA ARG A 201 16.14 -3.98 9.26
C ARG A 201 16.11 -2.55 9.73
N LEU A 202 14.93 -1.94 9.80
CA LEU A 202 14.74 -0.60 10.33
C LEU A 202 14.42 -0.68 11.83
N PRO A 203 15.21 -0.01 12.70
CA PRO A 203 15.05 -0.11 14.15
C PRO A 203 13.77 0.57 14.67
N ASN A 204 13.14 1.41 13.85
CA ASN A 204 11.93 2.15 14.18
C ASN A 204 10.63 1.44 13.78
N ILE A 205 10.71 0.22 13.25
CA ILE A 205 9.55 -0.64 13.02
C ILE A 205 9.23 -1.39 14.31
N ARG A 206 8.00 -1.23 14.79
CA ARG A 206 7.45 -2.07 15.86
C ARG A 206 6.61 -3.18 15.21
N PRO A 207 7.08 -4.43 15.22
CA PRO A 207 6.30 -5.57 14.78
C PRO A 207 5.08 -5.76 15.67
N PRO A 208 4.06 -6.53 15.21
CA PRO A 208 2.92 -6.91 16.01
C PRO A 208 3.30 -7.63 17.30
#